data_7690f2c324af62d3c2a8b0d2b53557a3
#
_entry.id   7690f2c324af62d3c2a8b0d2b53557a3
#
_cell.length_a   1.000
_cell.length_b   1.000
_cell.length_c   1.000
_cell.angle_alpha   90.00
_cell.angle_beta   90.00
_cell.angle_gamma   90.00
#
_symmetry.space_group_name_H-M   'P 1'
#
loop_
_entity.id
_entity.type
_entity.pdbx_description
1 polymer ?
#
loop_
_entity_poly.entity_id
_entity_poly.type
_entity_poly.pdbx_seq_one_letter_code
_entity_poly.pdbx_strand_id
1 'polypeptide(L)'
;YFKKKIYHCRKKFGIEDPDEFKKAMVKRMVYIIDEDRYFDLKKNKAYKTEVVDKVFAQFFKKPTCTTWLKYQSDKIEVENWIWNPPTYDPKNKVVEIDGLKYLNSYKPNNLKPEEGDVKLWNELINYMFVGNKRHINQFLDWLAYQVQHVGTKLRFAIIIYSKEFQV
;
A
#
# COMPACT_ATOMS: atom_id res chain seq x y z
N TYR A 1 20.54 -30.04 15.76
CA TYR A 1 20.41 -29.06 14.68
C TYR A 1 18.97 -28.93 14.18
N PHE A 2 18.26 -30.04 13.96
CA PHE A 2 16.86 -30.07 13.50
C PHE A 2 15.89 -29.48 14.52
N LYS A 3 15.99 -29.87 15.81
CA LYS A 3 15.18 -29.34 16.92
C LYS A 3 15.32 -27.80 17.08
N LYS A 4 16.53 -27.27 16.90
CA LYS A 4 16.81 -25.83 16.98
C LYS A 4 16.18 -25.05 15.83
N LYS A 5 16.06 -25.66 14.64
CA LYS A 5 15.39 -25.12 13.46
C LYS A 5 13.87 -25.02 13.65
N ILE A 6 13.26 -26.09 14.15
CA ILE A 6 11.82 -26.14 14.47
C ILE A 6 11.47 -25.08 15.53
N TYR A 7 12.27 -24.98 16.60
CA TYR A 7 12.06 -23.98 17.64
C TYR A 7 12.09 -22.53 17.09
N HIS A 8 12.98 -22.25 16.16
CA HIS A 8 13.10 -20.92 15.54
C HIS A 8 11.94 -20.60 14.59
N CYS A 9 11.44 -21.59 13.88
CA CYS A 9 10.22 -21.48 13.07
C CYS A 9 8.99 -21.21 13.94
N ARG A 10 8.81 -21.95 15.03
CA ARG A 10 7.74 -21.73 16.03
C ARG A 10 7.76 -20.32 16.60
N LYS A 11 8.91 -19.89 17.10
CA LYS A 11 9.04 -18.59 17.78
C LYS A 11 8.86 -17.39 16.84
N LYS A 12 9.33 -17.50 15.59
CA LYS A 12 9.37 -16.36 14.68
C LYS A 12 8.18 -16.31 13.70
N PHE A 13 7.62 -17.47 13.36
CA PHE A 13 6.59 -17.57 12.31
C PHE A 13 5.34 -18.34 12.74
N GLY A 14 5.32 -18.96 13.93
CA GLY A 14 4.21 -19.76 14.42
C GLY A 14 3.98 -21.06 13.64
N ILE A 15 4.97 -21.54 12.89
CA ILE A 15 4.88 -22.71 12.02
C ILE A 15 5.85 -23.77 12.51
N GLU A 16 5.35 -25.00 12.69
CA GLU A 16 6.12 -26.11 13.25
C GLU A 16 6.91 -26.89 12.22
N ASP A 17 6.37 -27.02 11.00
CA ASP A 17 6.95 -27.78 9.91
C ASP A 17 7.71 -26.86 8.92
N PRO A 18 9.00 -27.18 8.58
CA PRO A 18 9.74 -26.45 7.57
C PRO A 18 9.11 -26.47 6.17
N ASP A 19 8.37 -27.52 5.81
CA ASP A 19 7.73 -27.63 4.48
C ASP A 19 6.43 -26.83 4.44
N GLU A 20 5.68 -26.76 5.54
CA GLU A 20 4.57 -25.80 5.67
C GLU A 20 5.05 -24.35 5.58
N PHE A 21 6.20 -24.05 6.21
CA PHE A 21 6.81 -22.74 6.10
C PHE A 21 7.12 -22.38 4.65
N LYS A 22 7.70 -23.30 3.88
CA LYS A 22 7.99 -23.06 2.46
C LYS A 22 6.73 -22.81 1.65
N LYS A 23 5.67 -23.62 1.84
CA LYS A 23 4.37 -23.42 1.18
C LYS A 23 3.75 -22.06 1.55
N ALA A 24 3.82 -21.67 2.83
CA ALA A 24 3.35 -20.37 3.28
C ALA A 24 4.14 -19.22 2.66
N MET A 25 5.44 -19.40 2.38
CA MET A 25 6.27 -18.38 1.72
C MET A 25 5.83 -18.10 0.29
N VAL A 26 5.41 -19.10 -0.49
CA VAL A 26 4.92 -18.92 -1.87
C VAL A 26 3.71 -17.96 -1.87
N LYS A 27 2.77 -18.17 -0.96
CA LYS A 27 1.55 -17.32 -0.84
C LYS A 27 1.82 -15.95 -0.22
N ARG A 28 2.97 -15.78 0.44
CA ARG A 28 3.31 -14.57 1.18
C ARG A 28 4.20 -13.61 0.40
N MET A 29 5.06 -14.14 -0.46
CA MET A 29 6.05 -13.36 -1.19
C MET A 29 5.57 -13.10 -2.61
N VAL A 30 5.39 -11.83 -2.95
CA VAL A 30 5.03 -11.36 -4.30
C VAL A 30 6.29 -10.84 -4.97
N TYR A 31 6.62 -11.34 -6.15
CA TYR A 31 7.74 -10.84 -6.94
C TYR A 31 7.30 -9.69 -7.82
N ILE A 32 8.00 -8.56 -7.74
CA ILE A 32 7.77 -7.35 -8.53
C ILE A 32 8.81 -7.32 -9.64
N ILE A 33 8.36 -7.52 -10.87
CA ILE A 33 9.22 -7.74 -12.04
C ILE A 33 10.06 -6.51 -12.34
N ASP A 34 9.45 -5.34 -12.47
CA ASP A 34 10.14 -4.10 -12.85
C ASP A 34 11.23 -3.65 -11.87
N GLU A 35 11.12 -4.03 -10.60
CA GLU A 35 12.05 -3.62 -9.56
C GLU A 35 13.04 -4.70 -9.13
N ASP A 36 12.88 -5.94 -9.60
CA ASP A 36 13.60 -7.15 -9.10
C ASP A 36 13.55 -7.25 -7.56
N ARG A 37 12.35 -7.13 -7.00
CA ARG A 37 12.11 -7.15 -5.55
C ARG A 37 11.02 -8.13 -5.17
N TYR A 38 11.09 -8.59 -3.93
CA TYR A 38 10.04 -9.38 -3.29
C TYR A 38 9.29 -8.53 -2.28
N PHE A 39 7.97 -8.51 -2.38
CA PHE A 39 7.11 -7.88 -1.39
C PHE A 39 6.56 -8.92 -0.41
N ASP A 40 6.78 -8.69 0.88
CA ASP A 40 6.24 -9.53 1.95
C ASP A 40 4.84 -9.02 2.34
N LEU A 41 3.81 -9.73 1.92
CA LEU A 41 2.41 -9.38 2.21
C LEU A 41 2.11 -9.28 3.71
N LYS A 42 2.76 -10.12 4.54
CA LYS A 42 2.56 -10.11 5.99
C LYS A 42 3.22 -8.90 6.67
N LYS A 43 4.42 -8.53 6.23
CA LYS A 43 5.16 -7.39 6.78
C LYS A 43 4.83 -6.07 6.09
N ASN A 44 4.14 -6.14 4.96
CA ASN A 44 3.82 -4.99 4.10
C ASN A 44 5.08 -4.18 3.71
N LYS A 45 6.12 -4.89 3.26
CA LYS A 45 7.43 -4.30 2.95
C LYS A 45 8.10 -5.02 1.79
N ALA A 46 8.71 -4.23 0.89
CA ALA A 46 9.53 -4.74 -0.21
C ALA A 46 10.98 -4.96 0.24
N TYR A 47 11.60 -5.99 -0.30
CA TYR A 47 12.98 -6.38 -0.04
C TYR A 47 13.70 -6.70 -1.35
N LYS A 48 14.96 -6.32 -1.47
CA LYS A 48 15.83 -6.80 -2.55
C LYS A 48 16.00 -8.32 -2.44
N THR A 49 16.15 -8.97 -3.58
CA THR A 49 16.37 -10.43 -3.71
C THR A 49 17.41 -10.96 -2.73
N GLU A 50 18.58 -10.32 -2.65
CA GLU A 50 19.67 -10.69 -1.75
C GLU A 50 19.30 -10.62 -0.26
N VAL A 51 18.45 -9.64 0.12
CA VAL A 51 18.00 -9.49 1.50
C VAL A 51 17.05 -10.62 1.88
N VAL A 52 16.17 -11.03 0.96
CA VAL A 52 15.28 -12.18 1.16
C VAL A 52 16.11 -13.44 1.40
N ASP A 53 17.10 -13.70 0.58
CA ASP A 53 17.98 -14.86 0.72
C ASP A 53 18.73 -14.88 2.06
N LYS A 54 19.26 -13.72 2.49
CA LYS A 54 19.93 -13.59 3.80
C LYS A 54 18.98 -13.82 4.97
N VAL A 55 17.79 -13.24 4.92
CA VAL A 55 16.78 -13.36 6.00
C VAL A 55 16.30 -14.79 6.17
N PHE A 56 16.17 -15.52 5.07
CA PHE A 56 15.63 -16.89 5.07
C PHE A 56 16.69 -17.98 4.91
N ALA A 57 17.98 -17.65 4.85
CA ALA A 57 19.09 -18.59 4.68
C ALA A 57 19.07 -19.79 5.64
N GLN A 58 18.54 -19.60 6.86
CA GLN A 58 18.42 -20.68 7.84
C GLN A 58 17.42 -21.78 7.45
N PHE A 59 16.45 -21.46 6.56
CA PHE A 59 15.42 -22.40 6.08
C PHE A 59 15.75 -22.97 4.70
N PHE A 60 16.57 -22.26 3.94
CA PHE A 60 17.00 -22.63 2.59
C PHE A 60 18.53 -22.68 2.54
N LYS A 61 19.09 -23.88 2.31
CA LYS A 61 20.55 -24.02 2.14
C LYS A 61 20.94 -23.86 0.68
N LYS A 62 20.45 -24.77 -0.14
CA LYS A 62 20.54 -24.77 -1.62
C LYS A 62 19.32 -25.53 -2.14
N PRO A 63 18.54 -24.96 -3.09
CA PRO A 63 18.66 -23.58 -3.61
C PRO A 63 18.36 -22.52 -2.54
N THR A 64 18.74 -21.25 -2.78
CA THR A 64 18.39 -20.12 -1.93
C THR A 64 16.87 -19.89 -1.92
N CYS A 65 16.35 -19.07 -1.00
CA CYS A 65 14.92 -18.80 -0.88
C CYS A 65 14.34 -18.26 -2.21
N THR A 66 14.97 -17.26 -2.78
CA THR A 66 14.50 -16.62 -4.03
C THR A 66 14.62 -17.55 -5.24
N THR A 67 15.72 -18.31 -5.34
CA THR A 67 15.87 -19.32 -6.38
C THR A 67 14.77 -20.38 -6.26
N TRP A 68 14.49 -20.86 -5.05
CA TRP A 68 13.43 -21.82 -4.81
C TRP A 68 12.05 -21.27 -5.19
N LEU A 69 11.74 -20.02 -4.79
CA LEU A 69 10.47 -19.34 -5.12
C LEU A 69 10.26 -19.23 -6.64
N LYS A 70 11.31 -18.94 -7.41
CA LYS A 70 11.24 -18.82 -8.89
C LYS A 70 10.73 -20.08 -9.59
N TYR A 71 10.97 -21.26 -9.01
CA TYR A 71 10.54 -22.54 -9.59
C TYR A 71 9.17 -23.02 -9.08
N GLN A 72 8.47 -22.26 -8.22
CA GLN A 72 7.14 -22.66 -7.79
C GLN A 72 6.09 -22.29 -8.83
N SER A 73 5.16 -23.22 -9.11
CA SER A 73 4.09 -23.01 -10.09
C SER A 73 3.02 -22.01 -9.61
N ASP A 74 2.83 -21.91 -8.31
CA ASP A 74 1.85 -21.06 -7.64
C ASP A 74 2.43 -19.74 -7.09
N LYS A 75 3.64 -19.38 -7.55
CA LYS A 75 4.26 -18.09 -7.22
C LYS A 75 3.40 -16.92 -7.69
N ILE A 76 3.41 -15.86 -6.91
CA ILE A 76 2.72 -14.62 -7.25
C ILE A 76 3.75 -13.65 -7.85
N GLU A 77 3.54 -13.29 -9.11
CA GLU A 77 4.34 -12.30 -9.83
C GLU A 77 3.43 -11.14 -10.26
N VAL A 78 3.95 -9.93 -10.18
CA VAL A 78 3.27 -8.70 -10.59
C VAL A 78 4.24 -7.84 -11.39
N GLU A 79 3.72 -7.07 -12.33
CA GLU A 79 4.53 -6.17 -13.14
C GLU A 79 5.15 -5.08 -12.28
N ASN A 80 4.30 -4.30 -11.61
CA ASN A 80 4.73 -3.15 -10.82
C ASN A 80 3.73 -2.81 -9.71
N TRP A 81 3.95 -1.69 -9.03
CA TRP A 81 3.04 -1.09 -8.08
C TRP A 81 1.98 -0.26 -8.78
N ILE A 82 0.80 -0.25 -8.18
CA ILE A 82 -0.27 0.67 -8.57
C ILE A 82 -0.88 1.29 -7.33
N TRP A 83 -1.34 2.51 -7.43
CA TRP A 83 -2.16 3.15 -6.42
C TRP A 83 -3.58 3.27 -6.98
N ASN A 84 -4.45 2.35 -6.58
CA ASN A 84 -5.81 2.23 -7.12
C ASN A 84 -6.83 1.98 -5.99
N PRO A 85 -7.39 3.05 -5.39
CA PRO A 85 -8.39 2.96 -4.33
C PRO A 85 -9.65 2.15 -4.71
N PRO A 86 -10.23 2.31 -5.93
CA PRO A 86 -11.43 1.57 -6.33
C PRO A 86 -11.26 0.05 -6.32
N THR A 87 -10.05 -0.46 -6.54
CA THR A 87 -9.79 -1.91 -6.56
C THR A 87 -9.19 -2.40 -5.24
N TYR A 88 -9.28 -1.62 -4.17
CA TYR A 88 -8.72 -2.00 -2.89
C TYR A 88 -9.49 -3.16 -2.25
N ASP A 89 -8.76 -4.23 -1.95
CA ASP A 89 -9.22 -5.34 -1.14
C ASP A 89 -8.23 -5.57 0.03
N PRO A 90 -8.69 -5.48 1.29
CA PRO A 90 -7.81 -5.71 2.45
C PRO A 90 -7.24 -7.13 2.50
N LYS A 91 -7.89 -8.10 1.85
CA LYS A 91 -7.48 -9.52 1.82
C LYS A 91 -6.57 -9.85 0.65
N ASN A 92 -6.72 -9.12 -0.46
CA ASN A 92 -5.94 -9.36 -1.68
C ASN A 92 -5.38 -8.05 -2.25
N LYS A 93 -4.07 -7.88 -2.16
CA LYS A 93 -3.38 -6.71 -2.69
C LYS A 93 -3.00 -6.81 -4.17
N VAL A 94 -3.11 -7.99 -4.75
CA VAL A 94 -2.83 -8.20 -6.17
C VAL A 94 -4.09 -7.94 -6.95
N VAL A 95 -4.01 -7.01 -7.89
CA VAL A 95 -5.11 -6.63 -8.79
C VAL A 95 -4.71 -6.92 -10.22
N GLU A 96 -5.68 -7.31 -11.05
CA GLU A 96 -5.48 -7.56 -12.46
C GLU A 96 -6.15 -6.44 -13.28
N ILE A 97 -5.39 -5.84 -14.19
CA ILE A 97 -5.84 -4.77 -15.08
C ILE A 97 -5.29 -5.10 -16.47
N ASP A 98 -6.17 -5.18 -17.44
CA ASP A 98 -5.82 -5.48 -18.84
C ASP A 98 -4.96 -6.75 -19.00
N GLY A 99 -5.23 -7.78 -18.18
CA GLY A 99 -4.51 -9.06 -18.20
C GLY A 99 -3.15 -9.05 -17.49
N LEU A 100 -2.72 -7.91 -16.95
CA LEU A 100 -1.49 -7.78 -16.17
C LEU A 100 -1.80 -7.66 -14.67
N LYS A 101 -0.92 -8.23 -13.84
CA LYS A 101 -1.05 -8.20 -12.38
C LYS A 101 -0.21 -7.07 -11.80
N TYR A 102 -0.80 -6.36 -10.85
CA TYR A 102 -0.17 -5.24 -10.15
C TYR A 102 -0.34 -5.38 -8.64
N LEU A 103 0.60 -4.83 -7.87
CA LEU A 103 0.51 -4.76 -6.42
C LEU A 103 -0.11 -3.43 -6.01
N ASN A 104 -1.34 -3.46 -5.49
CA ASN A 104 -2.02 -2.24 -5.04
C ASN A 104 -1.41 -1.72 -3.74
N SER A 105 -0.78 -0.55 -3.83
CA SER A 105 -0.13 0.14 -2.71
C SER A 105 -1.09 0.99 -1.87
N TYR A 106 -2.33 1.16 -2.32
CA TYR A 106 -3.32 1.95 -1.59
C TYR A 106 -3.58 1.39 -0.20
N LYS A 107 -3.68 2.29 0.76
CA LYS A 107 -4.17 2.02 2.11
C LYS A 107 -5.24 3.04 2.43
N PRO A 108 -6.43 2.61 2.85
CA PRO A 108 -7.44 3.54 3.30
C PRO A 108 -6.95 4.32 4.51
N ASN A 109 -7.36 5.56 4.60
CA ASN A 109 -7.17 6.34 5.80
C ASN A 109 -8.08 5.79 6.91
N ASN A 110 -7.52 5.53 8.08
CA ASN A 110 -8.29 5.05 9.23
C ASN A 110 -8.94 6.19 10.03
N LEU A 111 -8.86 7.44 9.54
CA LEU A 111 -9.54 8.57 10.17
C LEU A 111 -11.04 8.34 10.09
N LYS A 112 -11.69 8.35 11.24
CA LYS A 112 -13.14 8.35 11.35
C LYS A 112 -13.60 9.78 11.43
N PRO A 113 -14.60 10.20 10.61
CA PRO A 113 -15.18 11.52 10.77
C PRO A 113 -15.87 11.59 12.14
N GLU A 114 -15.60 12.66 12.86
CA GLU A 114 -16.26 12.97 14.14
C GLU A 114 -16.95 14.32 14.03
N GLU A 115 -18.11 14.47 14.69
CA GLU A 115 -18.73 15.77 14.83
C GLU A 115 -17.82 16.68 15.67
N GLY A 116 -17.60 17.90 15.17
CA GLY A 116 -16.75 18.88 15.84
C GLY A 116 -17.14 20.31 15.50
N ASP A 117 -16.64 21.25 16.27
CA ASP A 117 -16.83 22.68 15.99
C ASP A 117 -15.94 23.09 14.80
N VAL A 118 -16.60 23.45 13.70
CA VAL A 118 -15.94 23.93 12.47
C VAL A 118 -16.01 25.45 12.33
N LYS A 119 -16.32 26.19 13.40
CA LYS A 119 -16.51 27.65 13.37
C LYS A 119 -15.27 28.37 12.84
N LEU A 120 -14.10 28.07 13.38
CA LEU A 120 -12.84 28.69 12.93
C LEU A 120 -12.53 28.40 11.45
N TRP A 121 -12.83 27.17 10.98
CA TRP A 121 -12.71 26.81 9.59
C TRP A 121 -13.63 27.67 8.69
N ASN A 122 -14.89 27.82 9.08
CA ASN A 122 -15.85 28.60 8.35
C ASN A 122 -15.48 30.09 8.33
N GLU A 123 -14.98 30.63 9.44
CA GLU A 123 -14.48 32.00 9.53
C GLU A 123 -13.29 32.22 8.60
N LEU A 124 -12.33 31.30 8.58
CA LEU A 124 -11.18 31.35 7.68
C LEU A 124 -11.61 31.36 6.21
N ILE A 125 -12.51 30.47 5.80
CA ILE A 125 -12.99 30.39 4.43
C ILE A 125 -13.75 31.69 4.05
N ASN A 126 -14.60 32.20 4.93
CA ASN A 126 -15.29 33.46 4.70
C ASN A 126 -14.30 34.63 4.53
N TYR A 127 -13.25 34.67 5.32
CA TYR A 127 -12.17 35.64 5.19
C TYR A 127 -11.44 35.50 3.85
N MET A 128 -11.02 34.31 3.48
CA MET A 128 -10.28 34.05 2.24
C MET A 128 -11.05 34.42 0.97
N PHE A 129 -12.36 34.26 0.97
CA PHE A 129 -13.21 34.54 -0.19
C PHE A 129 -14.05 35.82 -0.02
N VAL A 130 -13.72 36.66 0.98
CA VAL A 130 -14.40 37.95 1.26
C VAL A 130 -15.92 37.78 1.34
N GLY A 131 -16.39 36.69 1.94
CA GLY A 131 -17.80 36.36 2.08
C GLY A 131 -18.53 35.98 0.78
N ASN A 132 -17.84 35.82 -0.34
CA ASN A 132 -18.45 35.42 -1.60
C ASN A 132 -18.95 33.97 -1.56
N LYS A 133 -20.23 33.79 -1.29
CA LYS A 133 -20.87 32.48 -1.13
C LYS A 133 -20.66 31.53 -2.32
N ARG A 134 -20.65 32.06 -3.54
CA ARG A 134 -20.45 31.24 -4.76
C ARG A 134 -19.05 30.63 -4.75
N HIS A 135 -18.04 31.43 -4.48
CA HIS A 135 -16.65 30.95 -4.46
C HIS A 135 -16.41 30.00 -3.27
N ILE A 136 -17.01 30.31 -2.11
CA ILE A 136 -16.95 29.42 -0.94
C ILE A 136 -17.54 28.05 -1.27
N ASN A 137 -18.74 27.99 -1.84
CA ASN A 137 -19.37 26.73 -2.19
C ASN A 137 -18.56 25.96 -3.22
N GLN A 138 -18.07 26.61 -4.28
CA GLN A 138 -17.21 25.95 -5.28
C GLN A 138 -15.93 25.36 -4.67
N PHE A 139 -15.33 26.05 -3.70
CA PHE A 139 -14.15 25.57 -2.98
C PHE A 139 -14.48 24.36 -2.09
N LEU A 140 -15.56 24.43 -1.35
CA LEU A 140 -16.01 23.34 -0.48
C LEU A 140 -16.42 22.11 -1.29
N ASP A 141 -17.13 22.28 -2.39
CA ASP A 141 -17.51 21.20 -3.30
C ASP A 141 -16.26 20.50 -3.89
N TRP A 142 -15.26 21.30 -4.27
CA TRP A 142 -13.99 20.78 -4.78
C TRP A 142 -13.25 19.93 -3.75
N LEU A 143 -13.19 20.40 -2.48
CA LEU A 143 -12.60 19.65 -1.38
C LEU A 143 -13.40 18.37 -1.07
N ALA A 144 -14.72 18.50 -0.97
CA ALA A 144 -15.60 17.37 -0.67
C ALA A 144 -15.47 16.27 -1.73
N TYR A 145 -15.41 16.65 -3.01
CA TYR A 145 -15.24 15.70 -4.09
C TYR A 145 -13.97 14.86 -3.95
N GLN A 146 -12.85 15.45 -3.56
CA GLN A 146 -11.58 14.71 -3.38
C GLN A 146 -11.65 13.73 -2.21
N VAL A 147 -12.38 14.09 -1.15
CA VAL A 147 -12.54 13.20 0.02
C VAL A 147 -13.51 12.06 -0.29
N GLN A 148 -14.59 12.34 -1.02
CA GLN A 148 -15.62 11.34 -1.36
C GLN A 148 -15.20 10.40 -2.49
N HIS A 149 -14.40 10.89 -3.44
CA HIS A 149 -13.98 10.15 -4.64
C HIS A 149 -12.48 9.90 -4.66
N VAL A 150 -11.99 9.19 -3.64
CA VAL A 150 -10.56 8.85 -3.52
C VAL A 150 -10.09 8.09 -4.76
N GLY A 151 -9.00 8.56 -5.36
CA GLY A 151 -8.44 7.96 -6.59
C GLY A 151 -8.93 8.58 -7.89
N THR A 152 -9.93 9.46 -7.84
CA THR A 152 -10.36 10.20 -9.03
C THR A 152 -9.46 11.42 -9.24
N LYS A 153 -8.85 11.51 -10.41
CA LYS A 153 -8.03 12.67 -10.79
C LYS A 153 -8.93 13.81 -11.25
N LEU A 154 -8.92 14.91 -10.51
CA LEU A 154 -9.56 16.14 -10.98
C LEU A 154 -8.79 16.75 -12.15
N ARG A 155 -9.54 17.22 -13.16
CA ARG A 155 -8.97 17.82 -14.37
C ARG A 155 -8.74 19.33 -14.26
N PHE A 156 -9.01 19.91 -13.11
CA PHE A 156 -8.86 21.34 -12.82
C PHE A 156 -8.26 21.55 -11.43
N ALA A 157 -7.63 22.71 -11.24
CA ALA A 157 -7.10 23.17 -9.96
C ALA A 157 -7.74 24.49 -9.60
N ILE A 158 -7.85 24.75 -8.29
CA ILE A 158 -8.24 26.06 -7.77
C ILE A 158 -6.97 26.86 -7.52
N ILE A 159 -6.93 28.09 -8.07
CA ILE A 159 -5.85 29.03 -7.84
C ILE A 159 -6.40 30.14 -6.93
N ILE A 160 -5.79 30.27 -5.76
CA ILE A 160 -6.07 31.34 -4.81
C ILE A 160 -4.91 32.34 -4.87
N TYR A 161 -5.19 33.59 -5.13
CA TYR A 161 -4.17 34.62 -5.13
C TYR A 161 -4.59 35.82 -4.25
N SER A 162 -3.61 36.49 -3.65
CA SER A 162 -3.79 37.75 -2.94
C SER A 162 -3.11 38.87 -3.70
N LYS A 163 -3.70 40.05 -3.71
CA LYS A 163 -3.07 41.26 -4.28
C LYS A 163 -1.97 41.84 -3.39
N GLU A 164 -1.99 41.49 -2.12
CA GLU A 164 -1.01 41.94 -1.13
C GLU A 164 -0.22 40.74 -0.66
N PHE A 165 1.12 40.91 -0.56
CA PHE A 165 1.96 39.90 0.06
C PHE A 165 1.58 39.79 1.52
N GLN A 166 0.98 38.66 1.90
CA GLN A 166 0.84 38.34 3.30
C GLN A 166 2.20 37.85 3.82
N VAL A 167 2.79 38.60 4.72
CA VAL A 167 4.00 38.20 5.45
C VAL A 167 3.65 37.20 6.51
#